data_9bd21322a8168a758e0baaecae32dc3c
#
_entry.id   9bd21322a8168a758e0baaecae32dc3c
#
_cell.length_a   1.000
_cell.length_b   1.000
_cell.length_c   1.000
_cell.angle_alpha   90.00
_cell.angle_beta   90.00
_cell.angle_gamma   90.00
#
_symmetry.space_group_name_H-M   'P 1'
#
loop_
_entity.id
_entity.type
_entity.pdbx_description
1 polymer ?
#
loop_
_entity_poly.entity_id
_entity_poly.type
_entity_poly.pdbx_seq_one_letter_code
_entity_poly.pdbx_strand_id
1 'polypeptide(L)'
;MRIAMISEHASPLAHLGGVDAGGQNVHVAELSCALARRGHDVVVYTRRDDPRLPDSVETPHGYSVVHVPAGPARVLPKDELLQYMYGFAQFLRQQWCSDGPDVAHAHFWMSGVAAQRAARAHSIPTVQTFHALGLTKRLHQGSDDTSPDCRIDVEARVAREADWVAATSTDEVFELVRMGRARSRTSVVPCGVDLDAFTPDGPVAARGARPRIVTVGRLVPRKGFDTIVRALPRIPDAELVIVGGPPAAELAGDEQARRLQRLAGELGVADRVRLLGGVTRAQMPALLRSADVVACTPWYEPFGIVPLEAMACGVPVVATAVGGIRDTVVDGATGRLVPPKDPDALGEAVAAL
;
A
#
# COMPACT_ATOMS: atom_id res chain seq x y z
N MET A 1 17.92 7.65 -18.40
CA MET A 1 17.10 8.80 -17.97
C MET A 1 17.34 9.04 -16.50
N ARG A 2 17.32 10.30 -16.07
CA ARG A 2 17.27 10.66 -14.67
C ARG A 2 15.82 10.82 -14.22
N ILE A 3 15.41 10.09 -13.20
CA ILE A 3 14.03 10.03 -12.71
C ILE A 3 14.00 10.51 -11.25
N ALA A 4 13.24 11.57 -10.99
CA ALA A 4 12.95 11.98 -9.63
C ALA A 4 11.64 11.32 -9.15
N MET A 5 11.72 10.52 -8.11
CA MET A 5 10.56 9.93 -7.41
C MET A 5 10.26 10.78 -6.18
N ILE A 6 9.07 11.34 -6.06
CA ILE A 6 8.70 12.18 -4.93
C ILE A 6 7.69 11.44 -4.04
N SER A 7 8.06 11.15 -2.80
CA SER A 7 7.23 10.42 -1.82
C SER A 7 7.42 11.03 -0.44
N GLU A 8 6.69 12.11 -0.16
CA GLU A 8 6.92 12.99 0.98
C GLU A 8 6.85 12.30 2.34
N HIS A 9 5.94 11.31 2.53
CA HIS A 9 5.75 10.61 3.82
C HIS A 9 6.09 9.12 3.78
N ALA A 10 6.11 8.51 2.59
CA ALA A 10 6.33 7.08 2.44
C ALA A 10 7.75 6.80 1.95
N SER A 11 8.72 6.91 2.85
CA SER A 11 10.13 6.63 2.57
C SER A 11 10.31 5.17 2.13
N PRO A 12 11.07 4.88 1.05
CA PRO A 12 11.40 3.52 0.65
C PRO A 12 12.34 2.80 1.65
N LEU A 13 12.95 3.56 2.57
CA LEU A 13 13.83 3.03 3.62
C LEU A 13 13.06 2.69 4.92
N ALA A 14 11.77 3.01 5.00
CA ALA A 14 10.99 2.77 6.21
C ALA A 14 10.77 1.29 6.47
N HIS A 15 10.87 0.88 7.73
CA HIS A 15 10.49 -0.47 8.15
C HIS A 15 8.97 -0.64 8.03
N LEU A 16 8.52 -1.72 7.38
CA LEU A 16 7.11 -2.04 7.25
C LEU A 16 6.52 -2.38 8.63
N GLY A 17 5.32 -1.86 8.91
CA GLY A 17 4.63 -2.09 10.19
C GLY A 17 4.36 -0.83 11.00
N GLY A 18 4.99 0.30 10.69
CA GLY A 18 4.66 1.60 11.28
C GLY A 18 3.27 2.10 10.85
N VAL A 19 2.75 3.10 11.58
CA VAL A 19 1.39 3.66 11.38
C VAL A 19 1.13 4.11 9.94
N ASP A 20 2.14 4.69 9.28
CA ASP A 20 2.07 5.15 7.89
C ASP A 20 2.93 4.33 6.92
N ALA A 21 3.60 3.25 7.37
CA ALA A 21 4.35 2.36 6.51
C ALA A 21 3.44 1.27 5.91
N GLY A 22 3.32 1.23 4.58
CA GLY A 22 2.38 0.34 3.89
C GLY A 22 2.70 0.16 2.42
N GLY A 23 1.68 -0.15 1.63
CA GLY A 23 1.83 -0.47 0.20
C GLY A 23 2.54 0.59 -0.62
N GLN A 24 2.41 1.89 -0.30
CA GLN A 24 3.12 2.95 -1.01
C GLN A 24 4.64 2.87 -0.81
N ASN A 25 5.11 2.60 0.42
CA ASN A 25 6.55 2.46 0.70
C ASN A 25 7.14 1.32 -0.13
N VAL A 26 6.45 0.16 -0.14
CA VAL A 26 6.84 -1.00 -0.96
C VAL A 26 6.86 -0.63 -2.44
N HIS A 27 5.77 -0.02 -2.94
CA HIS A 27 5.66 0.36 -4.35
C HIS A 27 6.80 1.31 -4.78
N VAL A 28 7.09 2.35 -4.00
CA VAL A 28 8.17 3.30 -4.32
C VAL A 28 9.52 2.61 -4.31
N ALA A 29 9.80 1.75 -3.32
CA ALA A 29 11.05 1.00 -3.23
C ALA A 29 11.23 0.07 -4.44
N GLU A 30 10.23 -0.77 -4.72
CA GLU A 30 10.29 -1.77 -5.80
C GLU A 30 10.35 -1.12 -7.18
N LEU A 31 9.56 -0.06 -7.41
CA LEU A 31 9.60 0.68 -8.68
C LEU A 31 10.95 1.35 -8.88
N SER A 32 11.51 1.99 -7.85
CA SER A 32 12.84 2.62 -7.92
C SER A 32 13.94 1.59 -8.21
N CYS A 33 13.90 0.45 -7.54
CA CYS A 33 14.81 -0.69 -7.77
C CYS A 33 14.69 -1.21 -9.23
N ALA A 34 13.47 -1.44 -9.73
CA ALA A 34 13.23 -1.94 -11.08
C ALA A 34 13.69 -0.96 -12.18
N LEU A 35 13.52 0.34 -11.96
CA LEU A 35 14.00 1.38 -12.85
C LEU A 35 15.53 1.47 -12.84
N ALA A 36 16.17 1.41 -11.67
CA ALA A 36 17.61 1.40 -11.54
C ALA A 36 18.25 0.17 -12.22
N ARG A 37 17.67 -1.03 -12.05
CA ARG A 37 18.10 -2.26 -12.76
C ARG A 37 18.01 -2.12 -14.28
N ARG A 38 17.14 -1.25 -14.81
CA ARG A 38 17.02 -0.94 -16.24
C ARG A 38 17.98 0.16 -16.71
N GLY A 39 18.90 0.59 -15.85
CA GLY A 39 19.94 1.58 -16.18
C GLY A 39 19.46 3.03 -16.12
N HIS A 40 18.37 3.31 -15.37
CA HIS A 40 17.96 4.68 -15.08
C HIS A 40 18.65 5.19 -13.81
N ASP A 41 18.98 6.48 -13.79
CA ASP A 41 19.43 7.19 -12.59
C ASP A 41 18.19 7.63 -11.79
N VAL A 42 17.97 7.00 -10.62
CA VAL A 42 16.75 7.18 -9.83
C VAL A 42 17.06 7.81 -8.49
N VAL A 43 16.44 8.96 -8.21
CA VAL A 43 16.55 9.67 -6.94
C VAL A 43 15.18 9.76 -6.29
N VAL A 44 15.04 9.21 -5.09
CA VAL A 44 13.80 9.32 -4.30
C VAL A 44 13.91 10.47 -3.31
N TYR A 45 13.00 11.43 -3.37
CA TYR A 45 12.91 12.54 -2.45
C TYR A 45 11.82 12.27 -1.40
N THR A 46 12.22 12.21 -0.13
CA THR A 46 11.32 12.01 1.01
C THR A 46 11.58 13.04 2.08
N ARG A 47 10.60 13.35 2.92
CA ARG A 47 10.79 14.34 3.99
C ARG A 47 11.72 13.79 5.07
N ARG A 48 12.62 14.63 5.57
CA ARG A 48 13.43 14.32 6.76
C ARG A 48 12.53 14.27 8.00
N ASP A 49 12.43 13.13 8.64
CA ASP A 49 11.60 12.89 9.82
C ASP A 49 12.40 12.53 11.10
N ASP A 50 13.73 12.48 10.99
CA ASP A 50 14.66 12.32 12.11
C ASP A 50 15.88 13.21 11.84
N PRO A 51 16.33 14.02 12.81
CA PRO A 51 17.50 14.90 12.65
C PRO A 51 18.80 14.13 12.45
N ARG A 52 18.86 12.85 12.81
CA ARG A 52 20.04 11.98 12.64
C ARG A 52 20.19 11.42 11.24
N LEU A 53 19.16 11.51 10.40
CA LEU A 53 19.24 11.03 9.02
C LEU A 53 20.24 11.87 8.23
N PRO A 54 21.11 11.24 7.39
CA PRO A 54 22.00 11.95 6.48
C PRO A 54 21.19 12.70 5.40
N ASP A 55 21.82 13.61 4.68
CA ASP A 55 21.15 14.33 3.59
C ASP A 55 20.74 13.40 2.45
N SER A 56 21.56 12.39 2.16
CA SER A 56 21.28 11.36 1.16
C SER A 56 21.83 10.00 1.58
N VAL A 57 21.22 8.95 1.01
CA VAL A 57 21.61 7.54 1.19
C VAL A 57 21.65 6.87 -0.18
N GLU A 58 22.79 6.29 -0.54
CA GLU A 58 22.88 5.37 -1.65
C GLU A 58 22.38 3.99 -1.22
N THR A 59 21.43 3.44 -1.95
CA THR A 59 20.88 2.12 -1.62
C THR A 59 21.67 1.00 -2.30
N PRO A 60 21.73 -0.20 -1.71
CA PRO A 60 22.34 -1.36 -2.38
C PRO A 60 21.57 -1.80 -3.65
N HIS A 61 20.42 -1.20 -3.91
CA HIS A 61 19.55 -1.51 -5.05
C HIS A 61 19.75 -0.56 -6.25
N GLY A 62 20.76 0.35 -6.18
CA GLY A 62 21.17 1.20 -7.29
C GLY A 62 20.35 2.49 -7.48
N TYR A 63 19.54 2.89 -6.48
CA TYR A 63 18.91 4.20 -6.44
C TYR A 63 19.32 4.95 -5.16
N SER A 64 19.24 6.29 -5.18
CA SER A 64 19.52 7.11 -4.01
C SER A 64 18.25 7.67 -3.37
N VAL A 65 18.34 8.00 -2.07
CA VAL A 65 17.26 8.62 -1.31
C VAL A 65 17.77 9.93 -0.71
N VAL A 66 17.08 11.03 -0.99
CA VAL A 66 17.38 12.36 -0.48
C VAL A 66 16.36 12.74 0.61
N HIS A 67 16.84 13.11 1.79
CA HIS A 67 16.00 13.53 2.90
C HIS A 67 15.80 15.04 2.88
N VAL A 68 14.63 15.46 2.40
CA VAL A 68 14.27 16.86 2.20
C VAL A 68 13.94 17.54 3.53
N PRO A 69 14.59 18.67 3.87
CA PRO A 69 14.34 19.41 5.12
C PRO A 69 13.08 20.28 5.02
N ALA A 70 11.92 19.64 4.87
CA ALA A 70 10.62 20.30 4.79
C ALA A 70 9.88 20.19 6.12
N GLY A 71 9.89 21.25 6.91
CA GLY A 71 9.35 21.30 8.27
C GLY A 71 10.28 20.67 9.34
N PRO A 72 9.77 20.39 10.54
CA PRO A 72 10.58 19.86 11.64
C PRO A 72 11.03 18.42 11.35
N ALA A 73 12.28 18.09 11.69
CA ALA A 73 12.87 16.77 11.52
C ALA A 73 12.36 15.80 12.61
N ARG A 74 11.08 15.49 12.57
CA ARG A 74 10.41 14.50 13.44
C ARG A 74 9.27 13.84 12.68
N VAL A 75 8.84 12.69 13.16
CA VAL A 75 7.63 12.03 12.64
C VAL A 75 6.42 12.94 12.90
N LEU A 76 5.61 13.14 11.86
CA LEU A 76 4.37 13.91 11.89
C LEU A 76 3.25 13.07 11.29
N PRO A 77 2.00 13.24 11.77
CA PRO A 77 0.84 12.67 11.08
C PRO A 77 0.82 13.15 9.62
N LYS A 78 0.59 12.24 8.67
CA LYS A 78 0.62 12.60 7.24
C LYS A 78 -0.36 13.70 6.88
N ASP A 79 -1.52 13.76 7.54
CA ASP A 79 -2.56 14.74 7.24
C ASP A 79 -2.14 16.18 7.63
N GLU A 80 -1.05 16.34 8.41
CA GLU A 80 -0.44 17.63 8.77
C GLU A 80 0.66 18.10 7.78
N LEU A 81 1.05 17.27 6.81
CA LEU A 81 2.23 17.55 5.97
C LEU A 81 1.99 18.58 4.86
N LEU A 82 0.75 18.86 4.48
CA LEU A 82 0.43 19.78 3.39
C LEU A 82 1.09 21.16 3.56
N GLN A 83 1.15 21.69 4.77
CA GLN A 83 1.75 22.98 5.07
C GLN A 83 3.24 23.06 4.73
N TYR A 84 3.94 21.94 4.68
CA TYR A 84 5.38 21.87 4.39
C TYR A 84 5.68 21.64 2.91
N MET A 85 4.67 21.40 2.06
CA MET A 85 4.88 21.09 0.64
C MET A 85 5.41 22.27 -0.16
N TYR A 86 5.22 23.50 0.30
CA TYR A 86 5.87 24.65 -0.30
C TYR A 86 7.40 24.62 -0.12
N GLY A 87 7.87 24.39 1.11
CA GLY A 87 9.31 24.24 1.42
C GLY A 87 9.92 23.03 0.70
N PHE A 88 9.17 21.92 0.62
CA PHE A 88 9.58 20.76 -0.15
C PHE A 88 9.79 21.11 -1.64
N ALA A 89 8.83 21.80 -2.25
CA ALA A 89 8.94 22.27 -3.65
C ALA A 89 10.11 23.22 -3.87
N GLN A 90 10.40 24.13 -2.93
CA GLN A 90 11.56 25.03 -3.02
C GLN A 90 12.88 24.27 -3.01
N PHE A 91 13.00 23.26 -2.14
CA PHE A 91 14.17 22.41 -2.10
C PHE A 91 14.36 21.68 -3.44
N LEU A 92 13.31 21.05 -3.99
CA LEU A 92 13.36 20.39 -5.30
C LEU A 92 13.80 21.37 -6.40
N ARG A 93 13.23 22.59 -6.42
CA ARG A 93 13.64 23.61 -7.40
C ARG A 93 15.11 23.94 -7.35
N GLN A 94 15.67 24.08 -6.15
CA GLN A 94 17.10 24.36 -5.96
C GLN A 94 17.96 23.19 -6.46
N GLN A 95 17.59 21.95 -6.10
CA GLN A 95 18.29 20.75 -6.55
C GLN A 95 18.29 20.60 -8.08
N TRP A 96 17.21 20.99 -8.74
CA TRP A 96 17.01 20.82 -10.17
C TRP A 96 17.52 22.00 -11.02
N CYS A 97 18.09 23.05 -10.44
CA CYS A 97 18.57 24.23 -11.17
C CYS A 97 19.70 23.94 -12.15
N SER A 98 20.66 23.09 -11.78
CA SER A 98 21.85 22.80 -12.58
C SER A 98 21.76 21.51 -13.35
N ASP A 99 21.02 20.54 -12.83
CA ASP A 99 20.97 19.18 -13.37
C ASP A 99 19.65 18.50 -12.97
N GLY A 100 18.57 18.95 -13.62
CA GLY A 100 17.21 18.48 -13.35
C GLY A 100 16.96 17.06 -13.87
N PRO A 101 15.92 16.37 -13.36
CA PRO A 101 15.49 15.08 -13.86
C PRO A 101 14.82 15.23 -15.24
N ASP A 102 14.85 14.15 -16.03
CA ASP A 102 14.08 14.06 -17.27
C ASP A 102 12.57 13.94 -17.01
N VAL A 103 12.19 13.41 -15.84
CA VAL A 103 10.80 13.26 -15.40
C VAL A 103 10.71 13.27 -13.89
N ALA A 104 9.64 13.86 -13.35
CA ALA A 104 9.29 13.85 -11.93
C ALA A 104 8.03 13.00 -11.70
N HIS A 105 8.17 11.88 -10.99
CA HIS A 105 7.05 10.99 -10.65
C HIS A 105 6.65 11.17 -9.19
N ALA A 106 5.49 11.73 -8.96
CA ALA A 106 4.95 11.99 -7.64
C ALA A 106 4.04 10.86 -7.16
N HIS A 107 4.26 10.42 -5.94
CA HIS A 107 3.49 9.38 -5.25
C HIS A 107 2.71 10.00 -4.10
N PHE A 108 1.40 9.93 -4.16
CA PHE A 108 0.44 10.59 -3.30
C PHE A 108 0.20 12.08 -3.67
N TRP A 109 -0.93 12.62 -3.26
CA TRP A 109 -1.39 13.94 -3.70
C TRP A 109 -0.51 15.11 -3.23
N MET A 110 0.04 15.04 -2.00
CA MET A 110 0.90 16.09 -1.48
C MET A 110 2.25 16.14 -2.21
N SER A 111 2.82 14.98 -2.53
CA SER A 111 3.98 14.90 -3.43
C SER A 111 3.67 15.51 -4.80
N GLY A 112 2.44 15.31 -5.32
CA GLY A 112 1.98 15.97 -6.55
C GLY A 112 2.01 17.49 -6.46
N VAL A 113 1.55 18.05 -5.35
CA VAL A 113 1.60 19.51 -5.10
C VAL A 113 3.05 20.01 -5.15
N ALA A 114 3.97 19.33 -4.46
CA ALA A 114 5.37 19.73 -4.41
C ALA A 114 6.07 19.57 -5.77
N ALA A 115 5.90 18.40 -6.40
CA ALA A 115 6.53 18.06 -7.68
C ALA A 115 6.10 19.00 -8.80
N GLN A 116 4.80 19.20 -9.02
CA GLN A 116 4.28 20.10 -10.07
C GLN A 116 4.76 21.53 -9.88
N ARG A 117 4.80 22.01 -8.63
CA ARG A 117 5.28 23.35 -8.33
C ARG A 117 6.78 23.52 -8.65
N ALA A 118 7.58 22.51 -8.36
CA ALA A 118 9.01 22.53 -8.68
C ALA A 118 9.26 22.35 -10.19
N ALA A 119 8.60 21.39 -10.82
CA ALA A 119 8.78 21.01 -12.22
C ALA A 119 8.43 22.14 -13.19
N ARG A 120 7.40 22.93 -12.92
CA ARG A 120 7.02 24.08 -13.75
C ARG A 120 8.14 25.09 -13.96
N ALA A 121 9.01 25.28 -12.98
CA ALA A 121 10.12 26.22 -13.09
C ALA A 121 11.20 25.75 -14.06
N HIS A 122 11.25 24.47 -14.38
CA HIS A 122 12.28 23.83 -15.19
C HIS A 122 11.72 23.10 -16.41
N SER A 123 10.42 23.24 -16.69
CA SER A 123 9.72 22.52 -17.78
C SER A 123 9.89 21.00 -17.73
N ILE A 124 9.98 20.41 -16.53
CA ILE A 124 10.12 18.98 -16.32
C ILE A 124 8.72 18.34 -16.38
N PRO A 125 8.50 17.30 -17.19
CA PRO A 125 7.24 16.59 -17.25
C PRO A 125 6.97 15.84 -15.94
N THR A 126 5.68 15.80 -15.55
CA THR A 126 5.22 15.22 -14.28
C THR A 126 4.33 14.00 -14.49
N VAL A 127 4.61 12.94 -13.75
CA VAL A 127 3.76 11.76 -13.62
C VAL A 127 3.17 11.74 -12.20
N GLN A 128 1.90 11.39 -12.07
CA GLN A 128 1.22 11.27 -10.78
C GLN A 128 0.67 9.87 -10.55
N THR A 129 0.99 9.27 -9.40
CA THR A 129 0.30 8.09 -8.85
C THR A 129 -0.30 8.46 -7.49
N PHE A 130 -1.63 8.29 -7.33
CA PHE A 130 -2.31 8.75 -6.10
C PHE A 130 -2.25 7.75 -4.95
N HIS A 131 -2.15 6.45 -5.21
CA HIS A 131 -2.19 5.34 -4.25
C HIS A 131 -3.50 5.22 -3.45
N ALA A 132 -4.20 6.30 -3.21
CA ALA A 132 -5.52 6.35 -2.62
C ALA A 132 -6.13 7.74 -2.84
N LEU A 133 -7.31 7.81 -3.43
CA LEU A 133 -8.05 9.05 -3.63
C LEU A 133 -8.85 9.43 -2.38
N GLY A 134 -8.85 10.72 -2.04
CA GLY A 134 -9.57 11.27 -0.90
C GLY A 134 -11.08 11.07 -1.03
N LEU A 135 -11.63 11.22 -2.24
CA LEU A 135 -13.05 10.97 -2.49
C LEU A 135 -13.45 9.53 -2.11
N THR A 136 -12.68 8.55 -2.56
CA THR A 136 -12.92 7.14 -2.25
C THR A 136 -12.72 6.85 -0.76
N LYS A 137 -11.68 7.44 -0.14
CA LYS A 137 -11.46 7.30 1.31
C LYS A 137 -12.66 7.83 2.10
N ARG A 138 -13.16 9.03 1.78
CA ARG A 138 -14.32 9.66 2.42
C ARG A 138 -15.59 8.84 2.25
N LEU A 139 -15.82 8.28 1.06
CA LEU A 139 -16.96 7.41 0.78
C LEU A 139 -17.00 6.17 1.69
N HIS A 140 -15.85 5.56 1.97
CA HIS A 140 -15.76 4.32 2.75
C HIS A 140 -15.53 4.52 4.26
N GLN A 141 -14.98 5.65 4.69
CA GLN A 141 -14.68 5.95 6.10
C GLN A 141 -15.66 6.95 6.73
N GLY A 142 -16.36 7.74 5.92
CA GLY A 142 -17.32 8.72 6.43
C GLY A 142 -16.68 9.70 7.43
N SER A 143 -17.24 9.77 8.64
CA SER A 143 -16.75 10.63 9.74
C SER A 143 -15.36 10.24 10.29
N ASP A 144 -14.90 9.03 10.02
CA ASP A 144 -13.59 8.54 10.47
C ASP A 144 -12.46 9.00 9.54
N ASP A 145 -12.78 9.70 8.45
CA ASP A 145 -11.79 10.28 7.56
C ASP A 145 -11.17 11.54 8.18
N THR A 146 -9.89 11.43 8.58
CA THR A 146 -9.09 12.51 9.17
C THR A 146 -8.41 13.41 8.14
N SER A 147 -8.65 13.19 6.86
CA SER A 147 -8.02 13.98 5.79
C SER A 147 -8.47 15.45 5.83
N PRO A 148 -7.59 16.40 5.48
CA PRO A 148 -7.96 17.81 5.38
C PRO A 148 -9.14 18.02 4.42
N ASP A 149 -10.05 18.95 4.73
CA ASP A 149 -11.22 19.24 3.90
C ASP A 149 -10.86 19.60 2.45
N CYS A 150 -9.75 20.30 2.27
CA CYS A 150 -9.25 20.71 0.96
C CYS A 150 -8.70 19.55 0.10
N ARG A 151 -8.55 18.35 0.66
CA ARG A 151 -7.86 17.22 -0.01
C ARG A 151 -8.48 16.90 -1.37
N ILE A 152 -9.79 16.76 -1.46
CA ILE A 152 -10.48 16.37 -2.70
C ILE A 152 -10.26 17.42 -3.81
N ASP A 153 -10.38 18.71 -3.48
CA ASP A 153 -10.18 19.80 -4.45
C ASP A 153 -8.73 19.90 -4.91
N VAL A 154 -7.78 19.71 -3.98
CA VAL A 154 -6.36 19.73 -4.30
C VAL A 154 -5.98 18.51 -5.15
N GLU A 155 -6.49 17.31 -4.83
CA GLU A 155 -6.29 16.11 -5.65
C GLU A 155 -6.84 16.29 -7.08
N ALA A 156 -8.04 16.84 -7.22
CA ALA A 156 -8.64 17.14 -8.52
C ALA A 156 -7.78 18.12 -9.34
N ARG A 157 -7.20 19.14 -8.70
CA ARG A 157 -6.24 20.05 -9.34
C ARG A 157 -4.97 19.32 -9.74
N VAL A 158 -4.33 18.58 -8.84
CA VAL A 158 -3.12 17.80 -9.11
C VAL A 158 -3.36 16.82 -10.26
N ALA A 159 -4.52 16.14 -10.27
CA ALA A 159 -4.88 15.22 -11.34
C ALA A 159 -4.98 15.93 -12.70
N ARG A 160 -5.63 17.10 -12.77
CA ARG A 160 -5.77 17.84 -14.03
C ARG A 160 -4.46 18.43 -14.56
N GLU A 161 -3.59 18.87 -13.66
CA GLU A 161 -2.35 19.58 -13.98
C GLU A 161 -1.16 18.64 -14.29
N ALA A 162 -1.17 17.39 -13.82
CA ALA A 162 -0.14 16.42 -14.16
C ALA A 162 -0.07 16.17 -15.67
N ASP A 163 1.14 16.04 -16.25
CA ASP A 163 1.29 15.69 -17.66
C ASP A 163 0.74 14.28 -17.90
N TRP A 164 1.03 13.34 -17.01
CA TRP A 164 0.50 11.99 -17.06
C TRP A 164 0.03 11.51 -15.68
N VAL A 165 -1.02 10.67 -15.64
CA VAL A 165 -1.43 9.96 -14.44
C VAL A 165 -1.25 8.46 -14.66
N ALA A 166 -0.45 7.82 -13.80
CA ALA A 166 -0.32 6.37 -13.70
C ALA A 166 -1.27 5.89 -12.59
N ALA A 167 -2.50 5.56 -12.98
CA ALA A 167 -3.50 5.01 -12.07
C ALA A 167 -3.17 3.55 -11.75
N THR A 168 -3.40 3.11 -10.52
CA THR A 168 -3.06 1.76 -10.08
C THR A 168 -4.15 0.72 -10.42
N SER A 169 -5.35 1.18 -10.75
CA SER A 169 -6.48 0.32 -11.10
C SER A 169 -7.46 0.99 -12.07
N THR A 170 -8.30 0.19 -12.67
CA THR A 170 -9.39 0.66 -13.54
C THR A 170 -10.41 1.50 -12.76
N ASP A 171 -10.74 1.11 -11.53
CA ASP A 171 -11.65 1.88 -10.66
C ASP A 171 -11.09 3.29 -10.40
N GLU A 172 -9.76 3.41 -10.16
CA GLU A 172 -9.11 4.71 -9.96
C GLU A 172 -9.23 5.61 -11.20
N VAL A 173 -9.13 5.05 -12.40
CA VAL A 173 -9.32 5.81 -13.66
C VAL A 173 -10.73 6.39 -13.76
N PHE A 174 -11.76 5.63 -13.39
CA PHE A 174 -13.13 6.15 -13.38
C PHE A 174 -13.30 7.33 -12.43
N GLU A 175 -12.75 7.24 -11.22
CA GLU A 175 -12.80 8.33 -10.25
C GLU A 175 -12.00 9.55 -10.73
N LEU A 176 -10.83 9.37 -11.32
CA LEU A 176 -10.03 10.45 -11.89
C LEU A 176 -10.76 11.20 -13.02
N VAL A 177 -11.46 10.47 -13.89
CA VAL A 177 -12.28 11.07 -14.96
C VAL A 177 -13.43 11.88 -14.36
N ARG A 178 -14.10 11.39 -13.31
CA ARG A 178 -15.12 12.17 -12.56
C ARG A 178 -14.56 13.46 -11.93
N MET A 179 -13.29 13.44 -11.51
CA MET A 179 -12.59 14.60 -10.99
C MET A 179 -12.12 15.58 -12.09
N GLY A 180 -12.44 15.30 -13.36
CA GLY A 180 -12.11 16.15 -14.51
C GLY A 180 -10.75 15.85 -15.15
N ARG A 181 -10.12 14.70 -14.87
CA ARG A 181 -8.91 14.26 -15.55
C ARG A 181 -9.22 13.73 -16.95
N ALA A 182 -8.46 14.17 -17.96
CA ALA A 182 -8.58 13.65 -19.31
C ALA A 182 -8.15 12.17 -19.37
N ARG A 183 -9.03 11.29 -19.87
CA ARG A 183 -8.74 9.85 -20.03
C ARG A 183 -7.52 9.59 -20.93
N SER A 184 -7.31 10.42 -21.95
CA SER A 184 -6.20 10.30 -22.89
C SER A 184 -4.81 10.54 -22.29
N ARG A 185 -4.74 11.09 -21.10
CA ARG A 185 -3.50 11.34 -20.33
C ARG A 185 -3.41 10.48 -19.07
N THR A 186 -4.07 9.33 -19.07
CA THR A 186 -4.13 8.41 -17.92
C THR A 186 -3.93 6.99 -18.41
N SER A 187 -3.00 6.27 -17.81
CA SER A 187 -2.79 4.83 -18.01
C SER A 187 -3.08 4.07 -16.74
N VAL A 188 -3.60 2.85 -16.87
CA VAL A 188 -3.58 1.89 -15.77
C VAL A 188 -2.20 1.26 -15.74
N VAL A 189 -1.49 1.45 -14.64
CA VAL A 189 -0.17 0.86 -14.37
C VAL A 189 -0.28 0.15 -13.01
N PRO A 190 -0.67 -1.12 -12.99
CA PRO A 190 -0.78 -1.87 -11.76
C PRO A 190 0.55 -1.95 -11.01
N CYS A 191 0.50 -2.05 -9.67
CA CYS A 191 1.71 -2.34 -8.91
C CYS A 191 2.24 -3.73 -9.30
N GLY A 192 3.55 -3.86 -9.32
CA GLY A 192 4.22 -5.14 -9.54
C GLY A 192 4.41 -5.94 -8.26
N VAL A 193 4.87 -7.16 -8.41
CA VAL A 193 5.37 -8.03 -7.34
C VAL A 193 6.78 -8.48 -7.70
N ASP A 194 7.65 -8.59 -6.71
CA ASP A 194 9.00 -9.12 -6.88
C ASP A 194 8.93 -10.65 -7.02
N LEU A 195 9.08 -11.16 -8.24
CA LEU A 195 9.03 -12.60 -8.55
C LEU A 195 10.31 -13.35 -8.17
N ASP A 196 11.39 -12.65 -7.79
CA ASP A 196 12.59 -13.30 -7.25
C ASP A 196 12.40 -13.62 -5.75
N ALA A 197 11.65 -12.76 -5.03
CA ALA A 197 11.34 -12.97 -3.62
C ALA A 197 10.07 -13.81 -3.41
N PHE A 198 9.01 -13.52 -4.18
CA PHE A 198 7.71 -14.21 -4.11
C PHE A 198 7.63 -15.26 -5.23
N THR A 199 7.93 -16.50 -4.89
CA THR A 199 7.95 -17.65 -5.79
C THR A 199 7.32 -18.84 -5.07
N PRO A 200 6.73 -19.81 -5.78
CA PRO A 200 6.19 -21.02 -5.18
C PRO A 200 7.24 -21.84 -4.41
N ASP A 201 8.48 -21.78 -4.89
CA ASP A 201 9.61 -22.51 -4.32
C ASP A 201 10.29 -21.70 -3.20
N GLY A 202 10.74 -22.40 -2.14
CA GLY A 202 11.52 -21.81 -1.06
C GLY A 202 11.05 -22.20 0.34
N PRO A 203 11.60 -21.56 1.38
CA PRO A 203 11.25 -21.86 2.77
C PRO A 203 9.77 -21.67 3.04
N VAL A 204 9.19 -22.54 3.88
CA VAL A 204 7.81 -22.49 4.35
C VAL A 204 7.84 -22.22 5.86
N ALA A 205 7.03 -21.27 6.34
CA ALA A 205 6.94 -21.01 7.77
C ALA A 205 6.33 -22.20 8.52
N ALA A 206 6.81 -22.45 9.74
CA ALA A 206 6.31 -23.54 10.56
C ALA A 206 4.80 -23.45 10.78
N ARG A 207 4.09 -24.58 10.65
CA ARG A 207 2.64 -24.68 10.83
C ARG A 207 2.25 -25.97 11.54
N GLY A 208 1.07 -25.97 12.16
CA GLY A 208 0.43 -27.17 12.67
C GLY A 208 -0.22 -28.02 11.58
N ALA A 209 -1.01 -29.00 12.01
CA ALA A 209 -1.71 -29.91 11.11
C ALA A 209 -3.01 -29.32 10.52
N ARG A 210 -3.55 -28.25 11.10
CA ARG A 210 -4.79 -27.60 10.63
C ARG A 210 -4.56 -26.91 9.26
N PRO A 211 -5.54 -26.95 8.36
CA PRO A 211 -5.55 -26.06 7.20
C PRO A 211 -5.36 -24.61 7.63
N ARG A 212 -4.52 -23.86 6.93
CA ARG A 212 -4.15 -22.49 7.32
C ARG A 212 -4.67 -21.47 6.36
N ILE A 213 -5.47 -20.54 6.90
CA ILE A 213 -5.86 -19.32 6.22
C ILE A 213 -4.93 -18.21 6.72
N VAL A 214 -4.29 -17.49 5.79
CA VAL A 214 -3.47 -16.30 6.12
C VAL A 214 -4.19 -15.05 5.61
N THR A 215 -4.20 -14.00 6.42
CA THR A 215 -4.64 -12.66 6.02
C THR A 215 -3.61 -11.63 6.45
N VAL A 216 -3.30 -10.66 5.57
CA VAL A 216 -2.20 -9.71 5.75
C VAL A 216 -2.68 -8.28 5.59
N GLY A 217 -2.29 -7.40 6.50
CA GLY A 217 -2.55 -5.97 6.37
C GLY A 217 -2.46 -5.22 7.71
N ARG A 218 -2.58 -3.90 7.65
CA ARG A 218 -2.64 -3.08 8.86
C ARG A 218 -3.88 -3.43 9.67
N LEU A 219 -3.78 -3.46 11.00
CA LEU A 219 -4.91 -3.68 11.89
C LEU A 219 -5.81 -2.43 11.93
N VAL A 220 -6.61 -2.25 10.88
CA VAL A 220 -7.60 -1.16 10.75
C VAL A 220 -8.92 -1.72 10.25
N PRO A 221 -10.09 -1.17 10.66
CA PRO A 221 -11.40 -1.72 10.33
C PRO A 221 -11.62 -1.98 8.84
N ARG A 222 -11.18 -1.06 7.98
CA ARG A 222 -11.35 -1.17 6.52
C ARG A 222 -10.68 -2.38 5.87
N LYS A 223 -9.72 -3.02 6.54
CA LYS A 223 -9.10 -4.28 6.07
C LYS A 223 -10.00 -5.50 6.28
N GLY A 224 -11.09 -5.34 7.03
CA GLY A 224 -12.18 -6.32 7.12
C GLY A 224 -11.78 -7.64 7.77
N PHE A 225 -10.77 -7.65 8.64
CA PHE A 225 -10.36 -8.88 9.35
C PHE A 225 -11.49 -9.51 10.19
N ASP A 226 -12.45 -8.70 10.62
CA ASP A 226 -13.66 -9.21 11.29
C ASP A 226 -14.52 -10.07 10.36
N THR A 227 -14.54 -9.79 9.06
CA THR A 227 -15.29 -10.62 8.09
C THR A 227 -14.75 -12.04 8.06
N ILE A 228 -13.42 -12.23 7.99
CA ILE A 228 -12.85 -13.59 7.97
C ILE A 228 -12.96 -14.27 9.35
N VAL A 229 -12.85 -13.55 10.46
CA VAL A 229 -13.11 -14.12 11.80
C VAL A 229 -14.55 -14.60 11.92
N ARG A 230 -15.54 -13.85 11.38
CA ARG A 230 -16.96 -14.27 11.33
C ARG A 230 -17.23 -15.44 10.38
N ALA A 231 -16.44 -15.61 9.34
CA ALA A 231 -16.54 -16.74 8.42
C ALA A 231 -15.99 -18.04 9.02
N LEU A 232 -15.05 -17.96 9.97
CA LEU A 232 -14.30 -19.10 10.50
C LEU A 232 -15.16 -20.22 11.12
N PRO A 233 -16.33 -19.98 11.77
CA PRO A 233 -17.24 -21.03 12.22
C PRO A 233 -17.74 -21.95 11.09
N ARG A 234 -17.81 -21.44 9.84
CA ARG A 234 -18.24 -22.22 8.65
C ARG A 234 -17.10 -22.97 7.97
N ILE A 235 -15.86 -22.73 8.38
CA ILE A 235 -14.68 -23.39 7.84
C ILE A 235 -14.13 -24.31 8.92
N PRO A 236 -14.57 -25.57 8.96
CA PRO A 236 -14.19 -26.50 10.03
C PRO A 236 -12.67 -26.71 10.04
N ASP A 237 -12.13 -26.92 11.23
CA ASP A 237 -10.74 -27.29 11.49
C ASP A 237 -9.64 -26.33 11.00
N ALA A 238 -9.97 -25.27 10.26
CA ALA A 238 -8.98 -24.30 9.79
C ALA A 238 -8.50 -23.37 10.91
N GLU A 239 -7.20 -23.05 10.90
CA GLU A 239 -6.63 -21.93 11.65
C GLU A 239 -6.58 -20.67 10.81
N LEU A 240 -6.81 -19.51 11.44
CA LEU A 240 -6.66 -18.19 10.86
C LEU A 240 -5.44 -17.50 11.44
N VAL A 241 -4.49 -17.12 10.58
CA VAL A 241 -3.31 -16.35 10.95
C VAL A 241 -3.46 -14.92 10.42
N ILE A 242 -3.58 -13.96 11.32
CA ILE A 242 -3.68 -12.53 11.02
C ILE A 242 -2.30 -11.90 11.18
N VAL A 243 -1.82 -11.26 10.12
CA VAL A 243 -0.47 -10.68 10.03
C VAL A 243 -0.54 -9.19 9.80
N GLY A 244 0.14 -8.43 10.65
CA GLY A 244 0.24 -6.98 10.58
C GLY A 244 -0.09 -6.28 11.90
N GLY A 245 -0.05 -4.97 11.90
CA GLY A 245 -0.13 -4.17 13.12
C GLY A 245 1.22 -4.00 13.81
N PRO A 246 1.22 -3.67 15.12
CA PRO A 246 2.45 -3.50 15.88
C PRO A 246 3.21 -4.84 16.04
N PRO A 247 4.46 -4.80 16.53
CA PRO A 247 5.19 -6.02 16.89
C PRO A 247 4.40 -6.92 17.84
N ALA A 248 4.64 -8.23 17.79
CA ALA A 248 3.90 -9.22 18.58
C ALA A 248 3.82 -8.89 20.08
N ALA A 249 4.89 -8.34 20.66
CA ALA A 249 4.95 -7.95 22.07
C ALA A 249 3.99 -6.79 22.43
N GLU A 250 3.57 -6.00 21.45
CA GLU A 250 2.73 -4.81 21.63
C GLU A 250 1.26 -5.05 21.26
N LEU A 251 0.92 -6.21 20.68
CA LEU A 251 -0.45 -6.55 20.25
C LEU A 251 -1.48 -6.48 21.38
N ALA A 252 -1.09 -6.81 22.60
CA ALA A 252 -1.98 -6.73 23.76
C ALA A 252 -2.46 -5.29 24.04
N GLY A 253 -1.68 -4.29 23.64
CA GLY A 253 -2.02 -2.85 23.72
C GLY A 253 -2.85 -2.35 22.55
N ASP A 254 -2.86 -3.05 21.42
CA ASP A 254 -3.57 -2.61 20.22
C ASP A 254 -5.10 -2.85 20.33
N GLU A 255 -5.85 -1.81 20.06
CA GLU A 255 -7.32 -1.84 20.20
C GLU A 255 -7.97 -2.81 19.19
N GLN A 256 -7.50 -2.81 17.96
CA GLN A 256 -8.06 -3.68 16.91
C GLN A 256 -7.69 -5.14 17.15
N ALA A 257 -6.48 -5.42 17.62
CA ALA A 257 -6.07 -6.77 18.01
C ALA A 257 -7.00 -7.31 19.12
N ARG A 258 -7.23 -6.52 20.17
CA ARG A 258 -8.15 -6.89 21.26
C ARG A 258 -9.59 -7.07 20.77
N ARG A 259 -10.05 -6.22 19.84
CA ARG A 259 -11.38 -6.35 19.23
C ARG A 259 -11.53 -7.65 18.47
N LEU A 260 -10.55 -8.03 17.67
CA LEU A 260 -10.57 -9.30 16.93
C LEU A 260 -10.49 -10.52 17.84
N GLN A 261 -9.71 -10.47 18.92
CA GLN A 261 -9.63 -11.54 19.92
C GLN A 261 -10.96 -11.72 20.66
N ARG A 262 -11.62 -10.62 21.08
CA ARG A 262 -12.96 -10.70 21.68
C ARG A 262 -13.97 -11.32 20.71
N LEU A 263 -13.99 -10.86 19.46
CA LEU A 263 -14.88 -11.40 18.43
C LEU A 263 -14.65 -12.91 18.23
N ALA A 264 -13.40 -13.35 18.20
CA ALA A 264 -13.08 -14.78 18.10
C ALA A 264 -13.58 -15.58 19.30
N GLY A 265 -13.51 -15.00 20.53
CA GLY A 265 -14.07 -15.59 21.75
C GLY A 265 -15.59 -15.70 21.71
N GLU A 266 -16.28 -14.64 21.30
CA GLU A 266 -17.75 -14.60 21.15
C GLU A 266 -18.27 -15.66 20.17
N LEU A 267 -17.47 -15.95 19.12
CA LEU A 267 -17.79 -16.94 18.08
C LEU A 267 -17.30 -18.35 18.41
N GLY A 268 -16.64 -18.57 19.55
CA GLY A 268 -16.12 -19.88 19.96
C GLY A 268 -14.96 -20.39 19.10
N VAL A 269 -14.20 -19.50 18.45
CA VAL A 269 -13.08 -19.85 17.55
C VAL A 269 -11.73 -19.30 17.99
N ALA A 270 -11.62 -18.85 19.25
CA ALA A 270 -10.41 -18.20 19.77
C ALA A 270 -9.15 -19.09 19.68
N ASP A 271 -9.28 -20.41 19.84
CA ASP A 271 -8.20 -21.38 19.73
C ASP A 271 -7.68 -21.56 18.29
N ARG A 272 -8.42 -21.05 17.32
CA ARG A 272 -8.10 -21.13 15.88
C ARG A 272 -7.63 -19.80 15.29
N VAL A 273 -7.66 -18.69 16.04
CA VAL A 273 -7.26 -17.36 15.58
C VAL A 273 -5.94 -16.95 16.22
N ARG A 274 -4.94 -16.68 15.38
CA ARG A 274 -3.60 -16.26 15.81
C ARG A 274 -3.27 -14.90 15.21
N LEU A 275 -2.96 -13.90 16.04
CA LEU A 275 -2.39 -12.63 15.62
C LEU A 275 -0.87 -12.70 15.76
N LEU A 276 -0.14 -12.53 14.67
CA LEU A 276 1.34 -12.58 14.67
C LEU A 276 1.99 -11.21 14.88
N GLY A 277 1.23 -10.12 14.68
CA GLY A 277 1.83 -8.78 14.60
C GLY A 277 2.52 -8.53 13.27
N GLY A 278 3.31 -7.47 13.22
CA GLY A 278 4.10 -7.11 12.05
C GLY A 278 5.21 -8.12 11.79
N VAL A 279 5.39 -8.52 10.54
CA VAL A 279 6.50 -9.36 10.06
C VAL A 279 7.35 -8.59 9.06
N THR A 280 8.61 -8.94 8.93
CA THR A 280 9.50 -8.31 7.95
C THR A 280 9.15 -8.71 6.51
N ARG A 281 9.52 -7.88 5.54
CA ARG A 281 9.35 -8.20 4.11
C ARG A 281 9.99 -9.53 3.73
N ALA A 282 11.17 -9.83 4.28
CA ALA A 282 11.90 -11.08 4.03
C ALA A 282 11.19 -12.33 4.58
N GLN A 283 10.38 -12.21 5.62
CA GLN A 283 9.63 -13.32 6.21
C GLN A 283 8.31 -13.59 5.47
N MET A 284 7.79 -12.61 4.73
CA MET A 284 6.46 -12.69 4.10
C MET A 284 6.32 -13.83 3.10
N PRO A 285 7.28 -14.11 2.19
CA PRO A 285 7.15 -15.23 1.24
C PRO A 285 7.00 -16.59 1.93
N ALA A 286 7.84 -16.86 2.94
CA ALA A 286 7.75 -18.11 3.69
C ALA A 286 6.43 -18.28 4.43
N LEU A 287 5.88 -17.17 4.93
CA LEU A 287 4.58 -17.16 5.60
C LEU A 287 3.44 -17.41 4.61
N LEU A 288 3.44 -16.74 3.45
CA LEU A 288 2.44 -16.96 2.41
C LEU A 288 2.47 -18.39 1.90
N ARG A 289 3.65 -18.94 1.61
CA ARG A 289 3.81 -20.36 1.22
C ARG A 289 3.30 -21.35 2.28
N SER A 290 3.20 -20.94 3.55
CA SER A 290 2.64 -21.80 4.60
C SER A 290 1.09 -21.84 4.59
N ALA A 291 0.45 -21.00 3.83
CA ALA A 291 -1.01 -20.92 3.76
C ALA A 291 -1.57 -21.93 2.73
N ASP A 292 -2.71 -22.51 3.02
CA ASP A 292 -3.52 -23.22 2.04
C ASP A 292 -4.39 -22.25 1.24
N VAL A 293 -4.79 -21.12 1.89
CA VAL A 293 -5.54 -20.02 1.27
C VAL A 293 -5.09 -18.69 1.86
N VAL A 294 -4.97 -17.66 1.03
CA VAL A 294 -4.83 -16.28 1.50
C VAL A 294 -6.17 -15.56 1.34
N ALA A 295 -6.71 -15.03 2.45
CA ALA A 295 -7.95 -14.28 2.45
C ALA A 295 -7.68 -12.78 2.50
N CYS A 296 -8.20 -12.03 1.53
CA CYS A 296 -8.11 -10.58 1.45
C CYS A 296 -9.52 -9.97 1.50
N THR A 297 -9.91 -9.42 2.64
CA THR A 297 -11.30 -9.02 2.93
C THR A 297 -11.54 -7.52 3.10
N PRO A 298 -10.79 -6.60 2.43
CA PRO A 298 -10.98 -5.18 2.65
C PRO A 298 -12.36 -4.70 2.17
N TRP A 299 -12.87 -3.63 2.81
CA TRP A 299 -14.05 -2.92 2.33
C TRP A 299 -13.75 -2.07 1.10
N TYR A 300 -12.51 -1.64 1.00
CA TYR A 300 -11.93 -0.91 -0.11
C TYR A 300 -10.41 -1.14 -0.16
N GLU A 301 -9.88 -1.38 -1.36
CA GLU A 301 -8.45 -1.55 -1.61
C GLU A 301 -8.08 -0.89 -2.95
N PRO A 302 -7.25 0.16 -2.94
CA PRO A 302 -6.87 0.85 -4.18
C PRO A 302 -6.26 -0.07 -5.22
N PHE A 303 -5.41 -1.00 -4.79
CA PHE A 303 -4.73 -1.92 -5.69
C PHE A 303 -4.78 -3.39 -5.23
N GLY A 304 -4.25 -3.70 -4.03
CA GLY A 304 -4.16 -5.07 -3.51
C GLY A 304 -2.86 -5.78 -3.89
N ILE A 305 -1.76 -5.42 -3.23
CA ILE A 305 -0.46 -6.10 -3.43
C ILE A 305 -0.50 -7.53 -2.85
N VAL A 306 -1.15 -7.74 -1.71
CA VAL A 306 -1.16 -9.04 -1.00
C VAL A 306 -1.73 -10.18 -1.86
N PRO A 307 -2.86 -10.03 -2.60
CA PRO A 307 -3.29 -11.04 -3.56
C PRO A 307 -2.23 -11.41 -4.58
N LEU A 308 -1.49 -10.45 -5.14
CA LEU A 308 -0.42 -10.72 -6.10
C LEU A 308 0.74 -11.49 -5.46
N GLU A 309 1.14 -11.12 -4.26
CA GLU A 309 2.20 -11.81 -3.50
C GLU A 309 1.81 -13.27 -3.19
N ALA A 310 0.56 -13.50 -2.81
CA ALA A 310 0.04 -14.84 -2.56
C ALA A 310 0.04 -15.69 -3.83
N MET A 311 -0.52 -15.17 -4.93
CA MET A 311 -0.54 -15.85 -6.22
C MET A 311 0.86 -16.13 -6.75
N ALA A 312 1.80 -15.20 -6.59
CA ALA A 312 3.22 -15.39 -6.94
C ALA A 312 3.88 -16.51 -6.12
N CYS A 313 3.44 -16.72 -4.87
CA CYS A 313 3.83 -17.86 -4.04
C CYS A 313 3.07 -19.18 -4.38
N GLY A 314 2.22 -19.18 -5.41
CA GLY A 314 1.43 -20.36 -5.79
C GLY A 314 0.26 -20.65 -4.84
N VAL A 315 -0.15 -19.70 -4.00
CA VAL A 315 -1.22 -19.88 -3.01
C VAL A 315 -2.53 -19.29 -3.54
N PRO A 316 -3.65 -20.05 -3.51
CA PRO A 316 -4.94 -19.56 -3.95
C PRO A 316 -5.44 -18.40 -3.06
N VAL A 317 -6.20 -17.50 -3.68
CA VAL A 317 -6.69 -16.28 -3.01
C VAL A 317 -8.22 -16.30 -2.99
N VAL A 318 -8.80 -15.96 -1.83
CA VAL A 318 -10.20 -15.52 -1.73
C VAL A 318 -10.21 -14.05 -1.33
N ALA A 319 -10.80 -13.21 -2.15
CA ALA A 319 -10.75 -11.76 -1.93
C ALA A 319 -12.10 -11.07 -2.16
N THR A 320 -12.30 -9.94 -1.51
CA THR A 320 -13.49 -9.12 -1.78
C THR A 320 -13.36 -8.40 -3.11
N ALA A 321 -14.45 -8.37 -3.88
CA ALA A 321 -14.53 -7.75 -5.21
C ALA A 321 -14.58 -6.22 -5.13
N VAL A 322 -13.48 -5.59 -4.69
CA VAL A 322 -13.39 -4.13 -4.48
C VAL A 322 -12.12 -3.54 -5.10
N GLY A 323 -12.24 -2.32 -5.63
CA GLY A 323 -11.12 -1.53 -6.14
C GLY A 323 -10.23 -2.33 -7.09
N GLY A 324 -8.90 -2.18 -6.94
CA GLY A 324 -7.92 -2.85 -7.78
C GLY A 324 -7.82 -4.37 -7.61
N ILE A 325 -8.44 -4.95 -6.58
CA ILE A 325 -8.52 -6.43 -6.46
C ILE A 325 -9.26 -7.03 -7.66
N ARG A 326 -10.26 -6.34 -8.21
CA ARG A 326 -10.97 -6.77 -9.43
C ARG A 326 -10.08 -6.83 -10.67
N ASP A 327 -9.03 -6.03 -10.72
CA ASP A 327 -8.05 -6.03 -11.82
C ASP A 327 -6.97 -7.09 -11.61
N THR A 328 -6.69 -7.49 -10.36
CA THR A 328 -5.58 -8.37 -10.02
C THR A 328 -5.99 -9.83 -9.86
N VAL A 329 -7.22 -10.10 -9.40
CA VAL A 329 -7.73 -11.47 -9.21
C VAL A 329 -8.76 -11.79 -10.29
N VAL A 330 -8.50 -12.84 -11.06
CA VAL A 330 -9.43 -13.38 -12.06
C VAL A 330 -10.28 -14.45 -11.38
N ASP A 331 -11.58 -14.13 -11.18
CA ASP A 331 -12.50 -15.01 -10.48
C ASP A 331 -12.61 -16.39 -11.16
N GLY A 332 -12.49 -17.45 -10.38
CA GLY A 332 -12.50 -18.83 -10.84
C GLY A 332 -11.23 -19.32 -11.53
N ALA A 333 -10.22 -18.45 -11.75
CA ALA A 333 -8.95 -18.81 -12.39
C ALA A 333 -7.74 -18.62 -11.46
N THR A 334 -7.52 -17.42 -10.95
CA THR A 334 -6.39 -17.13 -10.07
C THR A 334 -6.79 -16.99 -8.59
N GLY A 335 -8.09 -16.99 -8.31
CA GLY A 335 -8.68 -16.89 -6.98
C GLY A 335 -10.20 -16.84 -7.07
N ARG A 336 -10.84 -16.51 -5.96
CA ARG A 336 -12.29 -16.33 -5.86
C ARG A 336 -12.61 -14.91 -5.39
N LEU A 337 -13.58 -14.28 -6.06
CA LEU A 337 -14.07 -12.95 -5.66
C LEU A 337 -15.42 -13.08 -4.96
N VAL A 338 -15.55 -12.44 -3.79
CA VAL A 338 -16.77 -12.44 -2.98
C VAL A 338 -17.24 -11.00 -2.69
N PRO A 339 -18.51 -10.78 -2.35
CA PRO A 339 -18.97 -9.46 -1.91
C PRO A 339 -18.23 -8.99 -0.64
N PRO A 340 -17.96 -7.67 -0.51
CA PRO A 340 -17.38 -7.15 0.74
C PRO A 340 -18.36 -7.25 1.90
N LYS A 341 -17.84 -7.45 3.13
CA LYS A 341 -18.60 -7.57 4.37
C LYS A 341 -19.61 -8.76 4.40
N ASP A 342 -19.37 -9.77 3.60
CA ASP A 342 -20.17 -10.98 3.53
C ASP A 342 -19.37 -12.19 4.05
N PRO A 343 -19.48 -12.53 5.35
CA PRO A 343 -18.75 -13.65 5.93
C PRO A 343 -19.27 -15.01 5.44
N ASP A 344 -20.53 -15.10 4.98
CA ASP A 344 -21.13 -16.34 4.51
C ASP A 344 -20.57 -16.72 3.15
N ALA A 345 -20.61 -15.81 2.17
CA ALA A 345 -19.99 -16.00 0.87
C ALA A 345 -18.47 -16.25 0.97
N LEU A 346 -17.80 -15.57 1.91
CA LEU A 346 -16.36 -15.78 2.17
C LEU A 346 -16.09 -17.20 2.68
N GLY A 347 -16.89 -17.65 3.68
CA GLY A 347 -16.77 -18.99 4.28
C GLY A 347 -16.97 -20.10 3.24
N GLU A 348 -18.02 -19.98 2.40
CA GLU A 348 -18.31 -20.92 1.31
C GLU A 348 -17.17 -20.96 0.28
N ALA A 349 -16.64 -19.79 -0.13
CA ALA A 349 -15.57 -19.70 -1.10
C ALA A 349 -14.26 -20.32 -0.59
N VAL A 350 -13.94 -20.14 0.71
CA VAL A 350 -12.75 -20.74 1.32
C VAL A 350 -12.91 -22.25 1.50
N ALA A 351 -14.11 -22.72 1.90
CA ALA A 351 -14.37 -24.14 2.11
C ALA A 351 -14.41 -24.95 0.79
N ALA A 352 -14.56 -24.28 -0.36
CA ALA A 352 -14.58 -24.89 -1.67
C ALA A 352 -13.21 -25.08 -2.33
N LEU A 353 -12.16 -24.54 -1.72
CA LEU A 353 -10.75 -24.66 -2.14
C LEU A 353 -10.05 -25.80 -1.41
#